data_8062cefadbadf7bb3be9ecb370186e4f
#
_entry.id   8062cefadbadf7bb3be9ecb370186e4f
#
_cell.length_a   1.000
_cell.length_b   1.000
_cell.length_c   1.000
_cell.angle_alpha   90.00
_cell.angle_beta   90.00
_cell.angle_gamma   90.00
#
_symmetry.space_group_name_H-M   'P 1'
#
loop_
_entity.id
_entity.type
_entity.pdbx_description
1 polymer ?
#
loop_
_entity_poly.entity_id
_entity_poly.type
_entity_poly.pdbx_seq_one_letter_code
_entity_poly.pdbx_strand_id
1 'polypeptide(L)'
;MNKYILQKSSTRPNGWVLTDRENGIVITFDEGLFNESQNVTPLEDVSPTPQELARIVREMGEWVARHHGAICFKETFVFEFSEDESELHLVRTKAPRWRLVLNRGEFDNIKLATSLRKAAEFLTKKVR
;
A
#
# COMPACT_ATOMS: atom_id res chain seq x y z
N MET A 1 -9.97 -7.94 14.88
CA MET A 1 -10.63 -7.55 13.64
C MET A 1 -9.94 -6.32 13.06
N ASN A 2 -9.59 -6.35 11.81
CA ASN A 2 -8.84 -5.24 11.21
C ASN A 2 -9.75 -4.04 10.94
N LYS A 3 -9.23 -2.86 11.27
CA LYS A 3 -9.91 -1.60 10.98
C LYS A 3 -10.07 -1.39 9.49
N TYR A 4 -9.03 -1.73 8.71
CA TYR A 4 -9.00 -1.53 7.26
C TYR A 4 -9.10 -2.84 6.51
N ILE A 5 -9.83 -2.83 5.39
CA ILE A 5 -9.92 -3.95 4.47
C ILE A 5 -9.62 -3.45 3.06
N LEU A 6 -8.72 -4.15 2.36
CA LEU A 6 -8.42 -3.89 0.96
C LEU A 6 -8.89 -5.09 0.14
N GLN A 7 -9.75 -4.86 -0.83
CA GLN A 7 -10.34 -5.90 -1.66
C GLN A 7 -10.32 -5.49 -3.13
N LYS A 8 -10.26 -6.47 -4.03
CA LYS A 8 -10.46 -6.20 -5.45
C LYS A 8 -11.89 -5.77 -5.71
N SER A 9 -12.07 -4.82 -6.62
CA SER A 9 -13.40 -4.40 -7.06
C SER A 9 -14.08 -5.52 -7.84
N SER A 10 -15.37 -5.74 -7.58
CA SER A 10 -16.17 -6.71 -8.32
C SER A 10 -16.69 -6.14 -9.65
N THR A 11 -16.58 -4.82 -9.84
CA THR A 11 -17.17 -4.14 -11.01
C THR A 11 -16.13 -3.55 -11.96
N ARG A 12 -14.91 -3.33 -11.50
CA ARG A 12 -13.84 -2.72 -12.33
C ARG A 12 -12.63 -3.65 -12.39
N PRO A 13 -12.12 -3.98 -13.62
CA PRO A 13 -11.04 -4.96 -13.77
C PRO A 13 -9.75 -4.64 -13.01
N ASN A 14 -9.37 -3.37 -12.94
CA ASN A 14 -8.17 -2.92 -12.23
C ASN A 14 -8.50 -2.13 -10.97
N GLY A 15 -9.72 -2.24 -10.49
CA GLY A 15 -10.19 -1.47 -9.35
C GLY A 15 -9.94 -2.17 -8.03
N TRP A 16 -9.70 -1.36 -7.00
CA TRP A 16 -9.53 -1.80 -5.63
C TRP A 16 -10.44 -0.98 -4.72
N VAL A 17 -10.87 -1.60 -3.63
CA VAL A 17 -11.74 -0.98 -2.63
C VAL A 17 -11.06 -1.05 -1.27
N LEU A 18 -10.79 0.10 -0.69
CA LEU A 18 -10.23 0.24 0.65
C LEU A 18 -11.32 0.76 1.58
N THR A 19 -11.60 0.04 2.65
CA THR A 19 -12.65 0.38 3.59
C THR A 19 -12.08 0.59 4.99
N ASP A 20 -12.43 1.73 5.61
CA ASP A 20 -12.25 1.96 7.04
C ASP A 20 -13.54 1.53 7.73
N ARG A 21 -13.50 0.40 8.41
CA ARG A 21 -14.69 -0.20 9.03
C ARG A 21 -15.17 0.53 10.27
N GLU A 22 -14.27 1.20 10.96
CA GLU A 22 -14.64 1.93 12.17
C GLU A 22 -15.30 3.26 11.85
N ASN A 23 -14.79 3.96 10.85
CA ASN A 23 -15.27 5.29 10.47
C ASN A 23 -16.28 5.26 9.33
N GLY A 24 -16.45 4.12 8.67
CA GLY A 24 -17.42 3.99 7.58
C GLY A 24 -17.07 4.79 6.33
N ILE A 25 -15.79 4.79 5.94
CA ILE A 25 -15.33 5.50 4.74
C ILE A 25 -14.76 4.49 3.76
N VAL A 26 -15.12 4.66 2.49
CA VAL A 26 -14.67 3.79 1.40
C VAL A 26 -13.90 4.61 0.38
N ILE A 27 -12.71 4.12 0.00
CA ILE A 27 -11.93 4.71 -1.09
C ILE A 27 -11.81 3.66 -2.19
N THR A 28 -12.22 4.02 -3.41
CA THR A 28 -11.99 3.19 -4.59
C THR A 28 -10.88 3.81 -5.42
N PHE A 29 -10.04 2.97 -6.01
CA PHE A 29 -8.92 3.44 -6.84
C PHE A 29 -8.52 2.37 -7.85
N ASP A 30 -7.78 2.78 -8.88
CA ASP A 30 -7.22 1.87 -9.87
C ASP A 30 -5.81 1.45 -9.46
N GLU A 31 -5.46 0.21 -9.74
CA GLU A 31 -4.15 -0.34 -9.39
C GLU A 31 -3.02 0.52 -9.96
N GLY A 32 -2.08 0.87 -9.10
CA GLY A 32 -0.95 1.72 -9.47
C GLY A 32 -1.25 3.21 -9.55
N LEU A 33 -2.50 3.62 -9.30
CA LEU A 33 -2.95 5.01 -9.45
C LEU A 33 -3.72 5.51 -8.23
N PHE A 34 -3.24 5.15 -7.03
CA PHE A 34 -3.98 5.48 -5.82
C PHE A 34 -4.29 6.98 -5.69
N ASN A 35 -3.28 7.83 -5.86
CA ASN A 35 -3.45 9.28 -5.69
C ASN A 35 -4.22 9.93 -6.85
N GLU A 36 -4.10 9.39 -8.05
CA GLU A 36 -4.69 9.98 -9.26
C GLU A 36 -6.14 9.54 -9.50
N SER A 37 -6.52 8.38 -8.98
CA SER A 37 -7.83 7.78 -9.28
C SER A 37 -8.73 7.59 -8.06
N GLN A 38 -8.30 8.03 -6.89
CA GLN A 38 -9.07 7.78 -5.68
C GLN A 38 -10.42 8.49 -5.69
N ASN A 39 -11.45 7.76 -5.23
CA ASN A 39 -12.79 8.27 -5.08
C ASN A 39 -13.26 7.91 -3.68
N VAL A 40 -13.60 8.92 -2.88
CA VAL A 40 -13.92 8.77 -1.46
C VAL A 40 -15.44 8.85 -1.27
N THR A 41 -16.00 7.85 -0.60
CA THR A 41 -17.45 7.79 -0.35
C THR A 41 -17.72 7.37 1.09
N PRO A 42 -18.47 8.17 1.87
CA PRO A 42 -18.97 7.73 3.18
C PRO A 42 -20.06 6.68 3.00
N LEU A 43 -20.17 5.75 3.95
CA LEU A 43 -21.31 4.84 4.01
C LEU A 43 -22.57 5.62 4.36
N GLU A 44 -23.74 5.04 4.06
CA GLU A 44 -25.04 5.73 4.16
C GLU A 44 -25.27 6.45 5.48
N ASP A 45 -24.92 5.83 6.58
CA ASP A 45 -25.21 6.36 7.92
C ASP A 45 -24.09 7.24 8.48
N VAL A 46 -23.09 7.58 7.66
CA VAL A 46 -21.90 8.30 8.11
C VAL A 46 -21.86 9.68 7.48
N SER A 47 -21.74 10.71 8.32
CA SER A 47 -21.66 12.11 7.88
C SER A 47 -20.51 12.82 8.59
N PRO A 48 -19.25 12.52 8.22
CA PRO A 48 -18.10 13.16 8.85
C PRO A 48 -18.01 14.64 8.47
N THR A 49 -17.45 15.45 9.37
CA THR A 49 -17.10 16.82 9.03
C THR A 49 -15.95 16.81 8.00
N PRO A 50 -15.73 17.90 7.25
CA PRO A 50 -14.60 17.97 6.31
C PRO A 50 -13.26 17.68 6.97
N GLN A 51 -13.03 18.17 8.19
CA GLN A 51 -11.80 17.93 8.93
C GLN A 51 -11.63 16.47 9.33
N GLU A 52 -12.71 15.84 9.80
CA GLU A 52 -12.69 14.42 10.14
C GLU A 52 -12.44 13.56 8.91
N LEU A 53 -13.12 13.87 7.80
CA LEU A 53 -12.94 13.14 6.55
C LEU A 53 -11.50 13.23 6.06
N ALA A 54 -10.90 14.42 6.09
CA ALA A 54 -9.51 14.62 5.67
C ALA A 54 -8.55 13.78 6.51
N ARG A 55 -8.76 13.75 7.84
CA ARG A 55 -7.96 12.94 8.75
C ARG A 55 -8.11 11.44 8.46
N ILE A 56 -9.34 10.98 8.30
CA ILE A 56 -9.64 9.56 8.04
C ILE A 56 -9.01 9.11 6.72
N VAL A 57 -9.17 9.90 5.66
CA VAL A 57 -8.62 9.59 4.33
C VAL A 57 -7.09 9.55 4.39
N ARG A 58 -6.46 10.50 5.10
CA ARG A 58 -5.00 10.50 5.26
C ARG A 58 -4.52 9.23 5.97
N GLU A 59 -5.18 8.84 7.05
CA GLU A 59 -4.81 7.63 7.79
C GLU A 59 -5.01 6.37 6.95
N MET A 60 -6.09 6.30 6.18
CA MET A 60 -6.33 5.19 5.25
C MET A 60 -5.22 5.10 4.20
N GLY A 61 -4.84 6.24 3.63
CA GLY A 61 -3.77 6.31 2.63
C GLY A 61 -2.42 5.89 3.20
N GLU A 62 -2.10 6.32 4.41
CA GLU A 62 -0.86 5.93 5.08
C GLU A 62 -0.81 4.42 5.32
N TRP A 63 -1.91 3.84 5.78
CA TRP A 63 -1.98 2.39 6.02
C TRP A 63 -1.80 1.60 4.72
N VAL A 64 -2.54 1.95 3.66
CA VAL A 64 -2.49 1.19 2.42
C VAL A 64 -1.13 1.35 1.72
N ALA A 65 -0.52 2.53 1.78
CA ALA A 65 0.81 2.73 1.22
C ALA A 65 1.87 1.92 1.99
N ARG A 66 1.72 1.85 3.30
CA ARG A 66 2.67 1.15 4.16
C ARG A 66 2.59 -0.37 4.00
N HIS A 67 1.38 -0.91 3.84
CA HIS A 67 1.17 -2.37 3.80
C HIS A 67 0.89 -2.92 2.41
N HIS A 68 0.48 -2.08 1.47
CA HIS A 68 0.06 -2.49 0.11
C HIS A 68 0.57 -1.53 -0.96
N GLY A 69 1.76 -0.98 -0.76
CA GLY A 69 2.33 -0.02 -1.69
C GLY A 69 2.48 -0.53 -3.11
N ALA A 70 2.71 -1.83 -3.28
CA ALA A 70 2.84 -2.43 -4.61
C ALA A 70 1.53 -2.37 -5.41
N ILE A 71 0.38 -2.33 -4.73
CA ILE A 71 -0.93 -2.17 -5.38
C ILE A 71 -1.20 -0.71 -5.70
N CYS A 72 -0.74 0.20 -4.85
CA CYS A 72 -1.05 1.61 -4.93
C CYS A 72 -0.22 2.39 -5.94
N PHE A 73 1.04 2.00 -6.14
CA PHE A 73 2.01 2.80 -6.90
C PHE A 73 2.68 1.98 -8.00
N LYS A 74 3.03 2.66 -9.11
CA LYS A 74 3.67 2.02 -10.29
C LYS A 74 5.19 1.92 -10.21
N GLU A 75 5.78 2.16 -9.06
CA GLU A 75 7.22 2.05 -8.90
C GLU A 75 7.70 0.62 -9.11
N THR A 76 8.91 0.45 -9.65
CA THR A 76 9.48 -0.87 -9.89
C THR A 76 9.76 -1.61 -8.58
N PHE A 77 10.23 -0.88 -7.57
CA PHE A 77 10.51 -1.43 -6.25
C PHE A 77 9.74 -0.65 -5.20
N VAL A 78 9.07 -1.39 -4.33
CA VAL A 78 8.26 -0.82 -3.25
C VAL A 78 8.61 -1.53 -1.95
N PHE A 79 8.69 -0.77 -0.86
CA PHE A 79 8.80 -1.33 0.47
C PHE A 79 7.42 -1.42 1.11
N GLU A 80 7.14 -2.60 1.69
CA GLU A 80 5.89 -2.83 2.41
C GLU A 80 6.18 -3.47 3.75
N PHE A 81 5.41 -3.13 4.77
CA PHE A 81 5.46 -3.82 6.06
C PHE A 81 4.39 -4.90 6.12
N SER A 82 4.67 -5.98 6.82
CA SER A 82 3.63 -6.94 7.20
C SER A 82 2.59 -6.22 8.08
N GLU A 83 1.42 -6.83 8.23
CA GLU A 83 0.32 -6.18 8.96
C GLU A 83 0.69 -5.85 10.41
N ASP A 84 1.41 -6.75 11.07
CA ASP A 84 1.91 -6.54 12.43
C ASP A 84 3.25 -5.80 12.47
N GLU A 85 3.78 -5.43 11.30
CA GLU A 85 5.04 -4.73 11.12
C GLU A 85 6.28 -5.47 11.66
N SER A 86 6.18 -6.79 11.82
CA SER A 86 7.32 -7.62 12.21
C SER A 86 8.29 -7.88 11.05
N GLU A 87 7.84 -7.70 9.82
CA GLU A 87 8.64 -7.92 8.61
C GLU A 87 8.62 -6.70 7.71
N LEU A 88 9.73 -6.48 7.04
CA LEU A 88 9.83 -5.50 5.94
C LEU A 88 10.05 -6.27 4.65
N HIS A 89 9.24 -5.97 3.65
CA HIS A 89 9.30 -6.60 2.35
C HIS A 89 9.77 -5.61 1.30
N LEU A 90 10.77 -6.00 0.50
CA LEU A 90 11.13 -5.30 -0.72
C LEU A 90 10.47 -6.05 -1.87
N VAL A 91 9.57 -5.40 -2.58
CA VAL A 91 8.77 -5.99 -3.63
C VAL A 91 9.16 -5.43 -4.99
N ARG A 92 9.46 -6.32 -5.95
CA ARG A 92 9.56 -5.91 -7.35
C ARG A 92 8.18 -6.08 -7.98
N THR A 93 7.62 -4.98 -8.47
CA THR A 93 6.25 -4.94 -8.98
C THR A 93 6.14 -5.38 -10.44
N LYS A 94 7.25 -5.27 -11.20
CA LYS A 94 7.30 -5.63 -12.64
C LYS A 94 7.93 -7.00 -12.83
N ALA A 95 7.58 -7.67 -13.93
CA ALA A 95 8.14 -8.98 -14.26
C ALA A 95 9.66 -8.90 -14.46
N PRO A 96 10.44 -9.86 -13.95
CA PRO A 96 10.02 -10.92 -13.06
C PRO A 96 9.69 -10.38 -11.66
N ARG A 97 8.54 -10.73 -11.15
CA ARG A 97 8.09 -10.27 -9.83
C ARG A 97 8.72 -11.15 -8.75
N TRP A 98 9.16 -10.53 -7.66
CA TRP A 98 9.69 -11.23 -6.50
C TRP A 98 9.52 -10.37 -5.25
N ARG A 99 9.69 -11.01 -4.11
CA ARG A 99 9.57 -10.38 -2.80
C ARG A 99 10.71 -10.86 -1.91
N LEU A 100 11.46 -9.92 -1.38
CA LEU A 100 12.49 -10.19 -0.37
C LEU A 100 11.90 -9.85 1.00
N VAL A 101 11.92 -10.83 1.91
CA VAL A 101 11.33 -10.69 3.24
C VAL A 101 12.44 -10.62 4.28
N LEU A 102 12.40 -9.61 5.13
CA LEU A 102 13.40 -9.36 6.17
C LEU A 102 12.72 -9.16 7.51
N ASN A 103 13.28 -9.73 8.57
CA ASN A 103 12.82 -9.47 9.91
C ASN A 103 13.22 -8.05 10.31
N ARG A 104 12.25 -7.29 10.80
CA ARG A 104 12.46 -5.89 11.15
C ARG A 104 13.54 -5.68 12.22
N GLY A 105 13.71 -6.66 13.11
CA GLY A 105 14.72 -6.57 14.16
C GLY A 105 16.16 -6.66 13.69
N GLU A 106 16.39 -7.06 12.43
CA GLU A 106 17.74 -7.23 11.90
C GLU A 106 18.31 -5.94 11.29
N PHE A 107 17.46 -4.93 11.11
CA PHE A 107 17.87 -3.62 10.60
C PHE A 107 16.82 -2.61 11.03
N ASP A 108 17.19 -1.35 11.09
CA ASP A 108 16.30 -0.37 11.69
C ASP A 108 16.20 0.96 10.95
N ASN A 109 16.72 1.11 9.74
CA ASN A 109 16.70 2.43 9.15
C ASN A 109 16.60 2.47 7.63
N ILE A 110 16.30 3.67 7.15
CA ILE A 110 16.10 4.02 5.75
C ILE A 110 17.36 3.77 4.90
N LYS A 111 18.56 3.93 5.49
CA LYS A 111 19.81 3.70 4.76
C LYS A 111 19.95 2.26 4.30
N LEU A 112 19.61 1.31 5.16
CA LEU A 112 19.66 -0.10 4.79
C LEU A 112 18.62 -0.40 3.72
N ALA A 113 17.42 0.14 3.86
CA ALA A 113 16.37 -0.01 2.85
C ALA A 113 16.83 0.51 1.48
N THR A 114 17.47 1.68 1.45
CA THR A 114 18.02 2.25 0.22
C THR A 114 19.10 1.35 -0.38
N SER A 115 19.99 0.82 0.46
CA SER A 115 21.06 -0.09 0.01
C SER A 115 20.50 -1.39 -0.56
N LEU A 116 19.45 -1.94 0.06
CA LEU A 116 18.77 -3.14 -0.44
C LEU A 116 18.13 -2.90 -1.79
N ARG A 117 17.51 -1.74 -1.98
CA ARG A 117 16.90 -1.38 -3.26
C ARG A 117 17.95 -1.30 -4.36
N LYS A 118 19.09 -0.66 -4.10
CA LYS A 118 20.19 -0.57 -5.06
C LYS A 118 20.79 -1.94 -5.40
N ALA A 119 20.95 -2.79 -4.40
CA ALA A 119 21.44 -4.15 -4.61
C ALA A 119 20.49 -4.96 -5.47
N ALA A 120 19.19 -4.84 -5.21
CA ALA A 120 18.14 -5.52 -5.98
C ALA A 120 18.14 -5.07 -7.44
N GLU A 121 18.28 -3.78 -7.69
CA GLU A 121 18.38 -3.23 -9.05
C GLU A 121 19.61 -3.77 -9.78
N PHE A 122 20.76 -3.77 -9.11
CA PHE A 122 22.02 -4.28 -9.66
C PHE A 122 21.88 -5.76 -10.04
N LEU A 123 21.38 -6.59 -9.13
CA LEU A 123 21.19 -8.02 -9.38
C LEU A 123 20.23 -8.28 -10.53
N THR A 124 19.16 -7.50 -10.62
CA THR A 124 18.19 -7.63 -11.70
C THR A 124 18.83 -7.35 -13.07
N LYS A 125 19.71 -6.35 -13.14
CA LYS A 125 20.41 -6.04 -14.40
C LYS A 125 21.41 -7.12 -14.79
N LYS A 126 22.06 -7.73 -13.80
CA LYS A 126 23.08 -8.76 -14.06
C LYS A 126 22.52 -10.10 -14.51
N VAL A 127 21.29 -10.40 -14.16
CA VAL A 127 20.67 -11.70 -14.44
C VAL A 127 20.03 -11.75 -15.82
N ARG A 128 20.05 -10.66 -16.55
CA ARG A 128 19.54 -10.64 -17.93
C ARG A 128 20.46 -11.36 -18.89
#